data_9cbf8923bd76d475edb278d6b41647ad
#
_entry.id   9cbf8923bd76d475edb278d6b41647ad
#
_cell.length_a   1.000
_cell.length_b   1.000
_cell.length_c   1.000
_cell.angle_alpha   90.00
_cell.angle_beta   90.00
_cell.angle_gamma   90.00
#
_symmetry.space_group_name_H-M   'P 1'
#
loop_
_entity.id
_entity.type
_entity.pdbx_description
1 polymer ?
#
loop_
_entity_poly.entity_id
_entity_poly.type
_entity_poly.pdbx_seq_one_letter_code
_entity_poly.pdbx_strand_id
1 'polypeptide(L)'
;TIQLQEGVKSFCVRIEAVYPAVRDHVTRFYQENDGQMVYQTMRGSVPEIMVSTVDGAIGIMLLIYYVIARRKVKMGPGILYFGIFTLMMGMWSMNEAELVAYMVKSRTAASYAGYMLIMLMIAPFAAFLQEFSEVEEKYISNIICICSFANVVVCTVLHMTGICEFKNTVFCTHFLMACDLLYLLYVILQRYRARGMDRRVRVCIWGLVILLVSYAVDMSAYYIGWRRTDVIGRFGFLLFICLLAREATAVSMEKIDEGRKAEIYRELAEHDMPTGLYNRNAYDEWASENARDRETAIVTFDLNDLKYCNDTFGHAAGDKYIQDAAKLIAE
;
A
#
# COMPACT_ATOMS: atom_id res chain seq x y z
N THR A 1 -18.27 24.48 -23.85
CA THR A 1 -19.39 24.36 -24.81
C THR A 1 -19.81 25.76 -25.20
N ILE A 2 -19.87 26.06 -26.50
CA ILE A 2 -20.39 27.32 -27.02
C ILE A 2 -21.76 26.99 -27.59
N GLN A 3 -22.84 27.53 -27.04
CA GLN A 3 -24.17 27.44 -27.63
C GLN A 3 -24.28 28.49 -28.74
N LEU A 4 -24.55 28.04 -29.94
CA LEU A 4 -24.81 28.90 -31.08
C LEU A 4 -26.29 29.28 -31.12
N GLN A 5 -26.61 30.57 -31.29
CA GLN A 5 -27.97 31.03 -31.50
C GLN A 5 -28.50 30.57 -32.88
N GLU A 6 -29.78 30.28 -32.96
CA GLU A 6 -30.44 29.96 -34.26
C GLU A 6 -30.23 31.08 -35.27
N GLY A 7 -29.77 30.72 -36.46
CA GLY A 7 -29.52 31.68 -37.55
C GLY A 7 -28.07 32.11 -37.73
N VAL A 8 -27.12 31.71 -36.88
CA VAL A 8 -25.70 32.01 -37.06
C VAL A 8 -25.13 31.14 -38.19
N LYS A 9 -24.73 31.79 -39.29
CA LYS A 9 -24.16 31.12 -40.48
C LYS A 9 -22.66 30.85 -40.40
N SER A 10 -21.93 31.60 -39.56
CA SER A 10 -20.50 31.42 -39.30
C SER A 10 -20.12 32.02 -37.95
N PHE A 11 -19.17 31.39 -37.27
CA PHE A 11 -18.56 31.90 -36.04
C PHE A 11 -17.03 31.76 -36.12
N CYS A 12 -16.33 32.65 -35.46
CA CYS A 12 -14.88 32.61 -35.41
C CYS A 12 -14.44 32.30 -33.99
N VAL A 13 -13.62 31.25 -33.79
CA VAL A 13 -13.02 30.92 -32.51
C VAL A 13 -11.56 31.35 -32.55
N ARG A 14 -11.22 32.32 -31.72
CA ARG A 14 -9.80 32.68 -31.47
C ARG A 14 -9.28 31.84 -30.31
N ILE A 15 -8.26 31.03 -30.57
CA ILE A 15 -7.55 30.26 -29.55
C ILE A 15 -6.21 30.90 -29.34
N GLU A 16 -5.97 31.44 -28.15
CA GLU A 16 -4.66 31.90 -27.73
C GLU A 16 -3.97 30.79 -26.95
N ALA A 17 -2.87 30.28 -27.51
CA ALA A 17 -2.03 29.31 -26.83
C ALA A 17 -1.13 30.06 -25.83
N VAL A 18 -1.36 29.82 -24.53
CA VAL A 18 -0.55 30.42 -23.46
C VAL A 18 0.89 29.84 -23.47
N TYR A 19 1.04 28.61 -23.98
CA TYR A 19 2.33 27.92 -24.04
C TYR A 19 2.77 27.68 -25.48
N PRO A 20 4.05 27.94 -25.82
CA PRO A 20 4.59 27.68 -27.16
C PRO A 20 4.44 26.23 -27.63
N ALA A 21 4.52 25.26 -26.73
CA ALA A 21 4.41 23.84 -27.03
C ALA A 21 3.01 23.42 -27.50
N VAL A 22 1.97 24.24 -27.31
CA VAL A 22 0.59 23.95 -27.72
C VAL A 22 0.19 24.76 -28.94
N ARG A 23 1.08 25.60 -29.43
CA ARG A 23 0.78 26.58 -30.50
C ARG A 23 0.40 25.93 -31.83
N ASP A 24 0.92 24.73 -32.09
CA ASP A 24 0.70 24.01 -33.33
C ASP A 24 -0.36 22.90 -33.22
N HIS A 25 -0.94 22.70 -32.03
CA HIS A 25 -2.01 21.73 -31.81
C HIS A 25 -3.38 22.41 -31.84
N VAL A 26 -4.02 22.40 -33.01
CA VAL A 26 -5.40 22.85 -33.13
C VAL A 26 -6.33 21.77 -32.53
N THR A 27 -7.06 22.14 -31.49
CA THR A 27 -8.10 21.29 -30.91
C THR A 27 -9.16 20.98 -31.98
N ARG A 28 -9.50 19.71 -32.15
CA ARG A 28 -10.59 19.32 -33.06
C ARG A 28 -11.91 19.83 -32.50
N PHE A 29 -12.67 20.55 -33.32
CA PHE A 29 -14.03 20.97 -32.99
C PHE A 29 -15.01 19.91 -33.45
N TYR A 30 -15.95 19.57 -32.59
CA TYR A 30 -17.04 18.68 -32.91
C TYR A 30 -18.35 19.46 -32.80
N GLN A 31 -19.21 19.32 -33.80
CA GLN A 31 -20.58 19.82 -33.74
C GLN A 31 -21.47 18.63 -33.35
N GLU A 32 -21.91 18.62 -32.10
CA GLU A 32 -22.80 17.58 -31.57
C GLU A 32 -23.92 18.23 -30.76
N ASN A 33 -25.05 17.54 -30.66
CA ASN A 33 -26.11 17.94 -29.77
C ASN A 33 -25.67 17.72 -28.31
N ASP A 34 -26.03 18.62 -27.37
CA ASP A 34 -25.61 18.59 -25.97
C ASP A 34 -25.78 17.19 -25.34
N GLY A 35 -26.89 16.49 -25.63
CA GLY A 35 -27.13 15.14 -25.16
C GLY A 35 -26.15 14.08 -25.70
N GLN A 36 -25.76 14.18 -26.96
CA GLN A 36 -24.81 13.24 -27.58
C GLN A 36 -23.40 13.46 -27.06
N MET A 37 -23.01 14.71 -26.87
CA MET A 37 -21.69 15.05 -26.30
C MET A 37 -21.54 14.52 -24.88
N VAL A 38 -22.55 14.74 -24.02
CA VAL A 38 -22.58 14.21 -22.65
C VAL A 38 -22.53 12.68 -22.67
N TYR A 39 -23.34 12.04 -23.52
CA TYR A 39 -23.36 10.57 -23.63
C TYR A 39 -22.00 10.00 -24.07
N GLN A 40 -21.37 10.60 -25.08
CA GLN A 40 -20.06 10.13 -25.57
C GLN A 40 -18.96 10.32 -24.51
N THR A 41 -18.96 11.46 -23.79
CA THR A 41 -18.03 11.72 -22.68
C THR A 41 -18.25 10.73 -21.55
N MET A 42 -19.50 10.51 -21.14
CA MET A 42 -19.85 9.52 -20.10
C MET A 42 -19.39 8.11 -20.49
N ARG A 43 -19.78 7.65 -21.68
CA ARG A 43 -19.41 6.32 -22.18
C ARG A 43 -17.90 6.12 -22.22
N GLY A 44 -17.21 7.18 -22.55
CA GLY A 44 -15.77 7.14 -22.64
C GLY A 44 -15.05 7.15 -21.30
N SER A 45 -15.57 7.87 -20.31
CA SER A 45 -14.96 7.96 -18.98
C SER A 45 -15.33 6.80 -18.06
N VAL A 46 -16.32 5.95 -18.42
CA VAL A 46 -16.72 4.79 -17.60
C VAL A 46 -15.55 3.87 -17.26
N PRO A 47 -14.70 3.41 -18.22
CA PRO A 47 -13.58 2.54 -17.88
C PRO A 47 -12.59 3.21 -16.91
N GLU A 48 -12.31 4.50 -17.10
CA GLU A 48 -11.40 5.28 -16.26
C GLU A 48 -11.93 5.37 -14.83
N ILE A 49 -13.20 5.71 -14.66
CA ILE A 49 -13.89 5.80 -13.37
C ILE A 49 -13.93 4.43 -12.68
N MET A 50 -14.23 3.36 -13.43
CA MET A 50 -14.23 2.00 -12.86
C MET A 50 -12.86 1.61 -12.33
N VAL A 51 -11.80 1.77 -13.11
CA VAL A 51 -10.43 1.47 -12.67
C VAL A 51 -10.05 2.29 -11.45
N SER A 52 -10.26 3.60 -11.49
CA SER A 52 -9.93 4.50 -10.38
C SER A 52 -10.70 4.16 -9.09
N THR A 53 -11.97 3.78 -9.23
CA THR A 53 -12.81 3.36 -8.09
C THR A 53 -12.30 2.05 -7.48
N VAL A 54 -11.90 1.09 -8.32
CA VAL A 54 -11.34 -0.18 -7.86
C VAL A 54 -10.00 0.04 -7.16
N ASP A 55 -9.11 0.88 -7.72
CA ASP A 55 -7.84 1.24 -7.08
C ASP A 55 -8.07 1.88 -5.70
N GLY A 56 -8.99 2.85 -5.61
CA GLY A 56 -9.36 3.47 -4.34
C GLY A 56 -9.93 2.48 -3.33
N ALA A 57 -10.81 1.57 -3.77
CA ALA A 57 -11.38 0.52 -2.93
C ALA A 57 -10.32 -0.46 -2.41
N ILE A 58 -9.36 -0.87 -3.26
CA ILE A 58 -8.21 -1.69 -2.83
C ILE A 58 -7.39 -0.94 -1.78
N GLY A 59 -7.10 0.34 -1.99
CA GLY A 59 -6.37 1.17 -1.03
C GLY A 59 -7.06 1.22 0.33
N ILE A 60 -8.37 1.50 0.36
CA ILE A 60 -9.18 1.52 1.60
C ILE A 60 -9.16 0.14 2.28
N MET A 61 -9.34 -0.94 1.52
CA MET A 61 -9.34 -2.30 2.05
C MET A 61 -7.99 -2.65 2.69
N LEU A 62 -6.88 -2.28 2.08
CA LEU A 62 -5.54 -2.48 2.64
C LEU A 62 -5.33 -1.69 3.94
N LEU A 63 -5.83 -0.45 4.02
CA LEU A 63 -5.77 0.37 5.24
C LEU A 63 -6.60 -0.24 6.37
N ILE A 64 -7.83 -0.68 6.08
CA ILE A 64 -8.69 -1.36 7.06
C ILE A 64 -8.02 -2.66 7.54
N TYR A 65 -7.49 -3.47 6.60
CA TYR A 65 -6.76 -4.68 6.94
C TYR A 65 -5.57 -4.39 7.88
N TYR A 66 -4.77 -3.37 7.58
CA TYR A 66 -3.65 -2.96 8.45
C TYR A 66 -4.11 -2.59 9.85
N VAL A 67 -5.18 -1.78 9.99
CA VAL A 67 -5.70 -1.34 11.29
C VAL A 67 -6.18 -2.51 12.14
N ILE A 68 -6.84 -3.50 11.50
CA ILE A 68 -7.34 -4.70 12.20
C ILE A 68 -6.18 -5.63 12.57
N ALA A 69 -5.27 -5.89 11.63
CA ALA A 69 -4.19 -6.86 11.82
C ALA A 69 -3.16 -6.37 12.84
N ARG A 70 -2.81 -5.08 12.84
CA ARG A 70 -1.84 -4.49 13.81
C ARG A 70 -2.28 -4.59 15.28
N ARG A 71 -3.60 -4.75 15.54
CA ARG A 71 -4.11 -4.94 16.91
C ARG A 71 -3.84 -6.33 17.44
N LYS A 72 -3.65 -7.31 16.55
CA LYS A 72 -3.47 -8.74 16.92
C LYS A 72 -2.01 -9.16 16.90
N VAL A 73 -1.19 -8.54 16.04
CA VAL A 73 0.20 -8.94 15.81
C VAL A 73 1.06 -7.70 15.56
N LYS A 74 2.33 -7.74 15.97
CA LYS A 74 3.33 -6.71 15.63
C LYS A 74 3.64 -6.77 14.13
N MET A 75 2.86 -6.04 13.32
CA MET A 75 3.00 -5.98 11.88
C MET A 75 3.78 -4.74 11.46
N GLY A 76 4.73 -4.88 10.54
CA GLY A 76 5.45 -3.75 9.94
C GLY A 76 4.52 -2.83 9.13
N PRO A 77 4.91 -1.58 8.86
CA PRO A 77 4.07 -0.57 8.23
C PRO A 77 3.94 -0.73 6.71
N GLY A 78 4.50 -1.76 6.08
CA GLY A 78 4.53 -1.92 4.63
C GLY A 78 3.13 -1.88 3.97
N ILE A 79 2.15 -2.60 4.55
CA ILE A 79 0.77 -2.57 4.04
C ILE A 79 0.11 -1.19 4.22
N LEU A 80 0.43 -0.46 5.31
CA LEU A 80 -0.03 0.90 5.50
C LEU A 80 0.46 1.81 4.36
N TYR A 81 1.76 1.77 4.07
CA TYR A 81 2.35 2.59 3.01
C TYR A 81 1.78 2.24 1.63
N PHE A 82 1.60 0.94 1.35
CA PHE A 82 1.01 0.50 0.10
C PHE A 82 -0.47 0.89 -0.02
N GLY A 83 -1.24 0.79 1.05
CA GLY A 83 -2.63 1.24 1.09
C GLY A 83 -2.78 2.74 0.85
N ILE A 84 -1.91 3.57 1.47
CA ILE A 84 -1.86 5.02 1.24
C ILE A 84 -1.53 5.31 -0.24
N PHE A 85 -0.48 4.71 -0.78
CA PHE A 85 -0.09 4.86 -2.17
C PHE A 85 -1.23 4.49 -3.14
N THR A 86 -1.85 3.33 -2.95
CA THR A 86 -2.94 2.84 -3.81
C THR A 86 -4.17 3.75 -3.74
N LEU A 87 -4.52 4.22 -2.54
CA LEU A 87 -5.62 5.17 -2.37
C LEU A 87 -5.35 6.50 -3.09
N MET A 88 -4.15 7.06 -2.91
CA MET A 88 -3.74 8.30 -3.58
C MET A 88 -3.72 8.14 -5.10
N MET A 89 -3.28 6.99 -5.60
CA MET A 89 -3.30 6.66 -7.03
C MET A 89 -4.72 6.60 -7.58
N GLY A 90 -5.65 5.95 -6.87
CA GLY A 90 -7.07 5.93 -7.23
C GLY A 90 -7.69 7.33 -7.26
N MET A 91 -7.37 8.16 -6.26
CA MET A 91 -7.83 9.56 -6.21
C MET A 91 -7.26 10.39 -7.35
N TRP A 92 -5.97 10.25 -7.66
CA TRP A 92 -5.32 10.93 -8.78
C TRP A 92 -5.93 10.49 -10.11
N SER A 93 -6.06 9.19 -10.35
CA SER A 93 -6.63 8.64 -11.57
C SER A 93 -8.09 9.05 -11.76
N MET A 94 -8.88 9.15 -10.67
CA MET A 94 -10.24 9.68 -10.70
C MET A 94 -10.28 11.16 -11.08
N ASN A 95 -9.35 11.97 -10.53
CA ASN A 95 -9.26 13.40 -10.81
C ASN A 95 -8.90 13.70 -12.27
N GLU A 96 -8.13 12.82 -12.93
CA GLU A 96 -7.76 12.92 -14.33
C GLU A 96 -8.87 12.42 -15.29
N ALA A 97 -9.94 11.77 -14.80
CA ALA A 97 -11.03 11.31 -15.65
C ALA A 97 -11.82 12.50 -16.23
N GLU A 98 -12.03 12.50 -17.55
CA GLU A 98 -12.72 13.59 -18.27
C GLU A 98 -14.08 13.96 -17.64
N LEU A 99 -14.86 12.98 -17.20
CA LEU A 99 -16.18 13.22 -16.60
C LEU A 99 -16.09 14.01 -15.30
N VAL A 100 -15.09 13.73 -14.47
CA VAL A 100 -14.88 14.45 -13.20
C VAL A 100 -14.56 15.91 -13.46
N ALA A 101 -13.80 16.22 -14.52
CA ALA A 101 -13.52 17.60 -14.95
C ALA A 101 -14.79 18.40 -15.32
N TYR A 102 -15.87 17.72 -15.74
CA TYR A 102 -17.18 18.37 -15.96
C TYR A 102 -17.98 18.57 -14.67
N MET A 103 -17.82 17.69 -13.70
CA MET A 103 -18.58 17.73 -12.43
C MET A 103 -17.98 18.73 -11.43
N VAL A 104 -16.68 18.97 -11.50
CA VAL A 104 -16.00 19.88 -10.56
C VAL A 104 -16.19 21.33 -10.97
N LYS A 105 -16.74 22.15 -10.06
CA LYS A 105 -17.02 23.58 -10.30
C LYS A 105 -15.76 24.39 -10.60
N SER A 106 -14.61 24.03 -9.99
CA SER A 106 -13.33 24.72 -10.18
C SER A 106 -12.30 23.78 -10.82
N ARG A 107 -12.07 23.93 -12.10
CA ARG A 107 -11.03 23.20 -12.83
C ARG A 107 -9.63 23.46 -12.28
N THR A 108 -9.38 24.69 -11.83
CA THR A 108 -8.10 25.07 -11.22
C THR A 108 -7.84 24.28 -9.94
N ALA A 109 -8.85 24.15 -9.07
CA ALA A 109 -8.72 23.36 -7.85
C ALA A 109 -8.49 21.87 -8.14
N ALA A 110 -9.18 21.31 -9.13
CA ALA A 110 -8.96 19.93 -9.57
C ALA A 110 -7.53 19.72 -10.10
N SER A 111 -7.02 20.64 -10.93
CA SER A 111 -5.63 20.55 -11.42
C SER A 111 -4.62 20.63 -10.28
N TYR A 112 -4.83 21.52 -9.30
CA TYR A 112 -3.93 21.60 -8.13
C TYR A 112 -3.98 20.32 -7.30
N ALA A 113 -5.16 19.75 -7.08
CA ALA A 113 -5.31 18.46 -6.40
C ALA A 113 -4.55 17.34 -7.14
N GLY A 114 -4.64 17.29 -8.47
CA GLY A 114 -3.89 16.33 -9.30
C GLY A 114 -2.37 16.44 -9.11
N TYR A 115 -1.82 17.66 -9.19
CA TYR A 115 -0.39 17.87 -8.95
C TYR A 115 0.03 17.50 -7.52
N MET A 116 -0.77 17.83 -6.51
CA MET A 116 -0.48 17.48 -5.13
C MET A 116 -0.47 15.95 -4.93
N LEU A 117 -1.46 15.25 -5.47
CA LEU A 117 -1.56 13.80 -5.33
C LEU A 117 -0.36 13.09 -5.98
N ILE A 118 0.03 13.49 -7.20
CA ILE A 118 1.17 12.87 -7.90
C ILE A 118 2.50 13.12 -7.18
N MET A 119 2.68 14.30 -6.58
CA MET A 119 3.88 14.62 -5.79
C MET A 119 3.94 13.83 -4.48
N LEU A 120 2.80 13.69 -3.78
CA LEU A 120 2.72 13.06 -2.47
C LEU A 120 2.81 11.54 -2.52
N MET A 121 2.38 10.86 -3.62
CA MET A 121 2.35 9.40 -3.67
C MET A 121 3.74 8.75 -3.82
N ILE A 122 4.78 9.49 -4.18
CA ILE A 122 6.14 8.98 -4.34
C ILE A 122 6.69 8.43 -3.02
N ALA A 123 6.57 9.20 -1.93
CA ALA A 123 7.10 8.82 -0.62
C ALA A 123 6.49 7.52 -0.05
N PRO A 124 5.16 7.31 -0.02
CA PRO A 124 4.59 6.05 0.46
C PRO A 124 4.95 4.86 -0.44
N PHE A 125 5.18 5.05 -1.73
CA PHE A 125 5.64 3.97 -2.60
C PHE A 125 7.08 3.56 -2.29
N ALA A 126 8.01 4.51 -2.16
CA ALA A 126 9.39 4.23 -1.75
C ALA A 126 9.47 3.54 -0.37
N ALA A 127 8.68 4.02 0.60
CA ALA A 127 8.59 3.41 1.93
C ALA A 127 8.01 1.98 1.88
N PHE A 128 7.02 1.72 1.03
CA PHE A 128 6.51 0.38 0.79
C PHE A 128 7.57 -0.54 0.22
N LEU A 129 8.29 -0.11 -0.82
CA LEU A 129 9.35 -0.92 -1.45
C LEU A 129 10.42 -1.33 -0.44
N GLN A 130 10.80 -0.44 0.47
CA GLN A 130 11.75 -0.70 1.55
C GLN A 130 11.26 -1.84 2.47
N GLU A 131 10.03 -1.73 2.95
CA GLU A 131 9.46 -2.73 3.86
C GLU A 131 9.17 -4.07 3.16
N PHE A 132 8.74 -4.01 1.90
CA PHE A 132 8.41 -5.18 1.11
C PHE A 132 9.64 -6.00 0.72
N SER A 133 10.76 -5.34 0.46
CA SER A 133 12.00 -5.98 0.01
C SER A 133 12.77 -6.67 1.12
N GLU A 134 12.56 -6.27 2.38
CA GLU A 134 13.38 -6.70 3.53
C GLU A 134 14.88 -6.41 3.34
N VAL A 135 15.22 -5.39 2.53
CA VAL A 135 16.59 -4.90 2.41
C VAL A 135 16.92 -4.07 3.65
N GLU A 136 18.04 -4.38 4.31
CA GLU A 136 18.43 -3.70 5.57
C GLU A 136 18.77 -2.23 5.37
N GLU A 137 19.29 -1.87 4.21
CA GLU A 137 19.71 -0.49 3.90
C GLU A 137 18.52 0.42 3.62
N LYS A 138 18.15 1.25 4.60
CA LYS A 138 17.03 2.22 4.50
C LYS A 138 17.43 3.57 3.91
N TYR A 139 18.71 3.76 3.60
CA TYR A 139 19.25 5.06 3.23
C TYR A 139 18.64 5.61 1.94
N ILE A 140 18.54 4.79 0.89
CA ILE A 140 18.02 5.23 -0.43
C ILE A 140 16.53 5.60 -0.32
N SER A 141 15.71 4.77 0.30
CA SER A 141 14.29 5.04 0.52
C SER A 141 14.07 6.33 1.31
N ASN A 142 14.84 6.54 2.38
CA ASN A 142 14.75 7.75 3.19
C ASN A 142 15.11 9.01 2.39
N ILE A 143 16.14 8.96 1.54
CA ILE A 143 16.49 10.08 0.66
C ILE A 143 15.33 10.37 -0.29
N ILE A 144 14.77 9.36 -0.96
CA ILE A 144 13.64 9.56 -1.88
C ILE A 144 12.45 10.19 -1.14
N CYS A 145 12.13 9.71 0.06
CA CYS A 145 11.06 10.28 0.88
C CYS A 145 11.31 11.76 1.23
N ILE A 146 12.53 12.09 1.68
CA ILE A 146 12.91 13.48 2.02
C ILE A 146 12.84 14.36 0.78
N CYS A 147 13.40 13.92 -0.35
CA CYS A 147 13.35 14.65 -1.60
C CYS A 147 11.91 14.84 -2.11
N SER A 148 11.04 13.84 -1.93
CA SER A 148 9.63 13.93 -2.29
C SER A 148 8.90 14.99 -1.45
N PHE A 149 9.08 15.00 -0.14
CA PHE A 149 8.50 16.03 0.73
C PHE A 149 9.06 17.42 0.42
N ALA A 150 10.37 17.54 0.18
CA ALA A 150 11.00 18.79 -0.23
C ALA A 150 10.43 19.28 -1.57
N ASN A 151 10.22 18.39 -2.55
CA ASN A 151 9.61 18.71 -3.83
C ASN A 151 8.19 19.27 -3.64
N VAL A 152 7.35 18.67 -2.82
CA VAL A 152 6.00 19.17 -2.51
C VAL A 152 6.07 20.59 -1.96
N VAL A 153 6.92 20.82 -0.94
CA VAL A 153 7.04 22.13 -0.29
C VAL A 153 7.56 23.18 -1.27
N VAL A 154 8.66 22.89 -1.97
CA VAL A 154 9.28 23.85 -2.91
C VAL A 154 8.34 24.18 -4.06
N CYS A 155 7.74 23.18 -4.72
CA CYS A 155 6.83 23.42 -5.83
C CYS A 155 5.59 24.21 -5.40
N THR A 156 5.06 23.93 -4.20
CA THR A 156 3.91 24.68 -3.64
C THR A 156 4.28 26.14 -3.36
N VAL A 157 5.43 26.40 -2.73
CA VAL A 157 5.90 27.76 -2.47
C VAL A 157 6.13 28.52 -3.77
N LEU A 158 6.81 27.92 -4.76
CA LEU A 158 7.04 28.53 -6.07
C LEU A 158 5.74 28.89 -6.79
N HIS A 159 4.74 28.01 -6.68
CA HIS A 159 3.43 28.26 -7.27
C HIS A 159 2.68 29.39 -6.55
N MET A 160 2.65 29.36 -5.21
CA MET A 160 1.95 30.38 -4.39
C MET A 160 2.59 31.78 -4.52
N THR A 161 3.92 31.85 -4.70
CA THR A 161 4.64 33.11 -4.94
C THR A 161 4.52 33.61 -6.37
N GLY A 162 3.92 32.82 -7.29
CA GLY A 162 3.81 33.18 -8.70
C GLY A 162 5.13 33.10 -9.49
N ILE A 163 6.22 32.60 -8.88
CA ILE A 163 7.53 32.47 -9.54
C ILE A 163 7.48 31.39 -10.62
N CYS A 164 6.83 30.24 -10.30
CA CYS A 164 6.75 29.11 -11.22
C CYS A 164 5.45 28.33 -11.01
N GLU A 165 4.75 28.00 -12.09
CA GLU A 165 3.54 27.20 -12.03
C GLU A 165 3.83 25.71 -11.83
N PHE A 166 2.90 24.96 -11.23
CA PHE A 166 3.03 23.50 -11.06
C PHE A 166 3.35 22.76 -12.35
N LYS A 167 2.77 23.21 -13.48
CA LYS A 167 3.04 22.60 -14.79
C LYS A 167 4.52 22.62 -15.15
N ASN A 168 5.23 23.69 -14.81
CA ASN A 168 6.65 23.85 -15.12
C ASN A 168 7.55 23.08 -14.13
N THR A 169 7.06 22.85 -12.89
CA THR A 169 7.79 22.11 -11.86
C THR A 169 7.53 20.60 -11.87
N VAL A 170 6.53 20.14 -12.62
CA VAL A 170 6.16 18.71 -12.72
C VAL A 170 7.33 17.83 -13.19
N PHE A 171 8.27 18.40 -13.93
CA PHE A 171 9.52 17.73 -14.35
C PHE A 171 10.30 17.17 -13.14
N CYS A 172 10.38 17.93 -12.03
CA CYS A 172 11.05 17.46 -10.81
C CYS A 172 10.33 16.22 -10.23
N THR A 173 9.01 16.22 -10.29
CA THR A 173 8.18 15.08 -9.85
C THR A 173 8.41 13.84 -10.73
N HIS A 174 8.44 14.01 -12.05
CA HIS A 174 8.74 12.91 -12.97
C HIS A 174 10.16 12.35 -12.76
N PHE A 175 11.13 13.21 -12.45
CA PHE A 175 12.47 12.78 -12.10
C PHE A 175 12.48 11.92 -10.82
N LEU A 176 11.76 12.33 -9.78
CA LEU A 176 11.63 11.52 -8.56
C LEU A 176 10.89 10.19 -8.81
N MET A 177 9.87 10.18 -9.65
CA MET A 177 9.21 8.93 -10.06
C MET A 177 10.17 7.99 -10.81
N ALA A 178 11.05 8.54 -11.66
CA ALA A 178 12.11 7.76 -12.29
C ALA A 178 13.11 7.20 -11.24
N CYS A 179 13.43 7.95 -10.20
CA CYS A 179 14.23 7.46 -9.08
C CYS A 179 13.54 6.32 -8.33
N ASP A 180 12.22 6.37 -8.12
CA ASP A 180 11.44 5.27 -7.53
C ASP A 180 11.49 4.01 -8.40
N LEU A 181 11.39 4.17 -9.72
CA LEU A 181 11.50 3.04 -10.64
C LEU A 181 12.91 2.40 -10.61
N LEU A 182 13.95 3.21 -10.57
CA LEU A 182 15.32 2.74 -10.40
C LEU A 182 15.53 2.08 -9.03
N TYR A 183 14.88 2.61 -8.00
CA TYR A 183 14.89 2.00 -6.67
C TYR A 183 14.19 0.64 -6.66
N LEU A 184 13.04 0.50 -7.33
CA LEU A 184 12.38 -0.80 -7.52
C LEU A 184 13.32 -1.80 -8.21
N LEU A 185 14.02 -1.39 -9.27
CA LEU A 185 14.98 -2.25 -9.96
C LEU A 185 16.15 -2.64 -9.04
N TYR A 186 16.67 -1.69 -8.27
CA TYR A 186 17.72 -1.95 -7.27
C TYR A 186 17.26 -2.99 -6.24
N VAL A 187 16.07 -2.84 -5.69
CA VAL A 187 15.44 -3.76 -4.73
C VAL A 187 15.30 -5.17 -5.32
N ILE A 188 14.82 -5.27 -6.56
CA ILE A 188 14.71 -6.56 -7.27
C ILE A 188 16.08 -7.24 -7.39
N LEU A 189 17.10 -6.48 -7.81
CA LEU A 189 18.46 -7.00 -7.98
C LEU A 189 19.10 -7.44 -6.66
N GLN A 190 18.94 -6.65 -5.61
CA GLN A 190 19.47 -6.98 -4.28
C GLN A 190 18.82 -8.26 -3.73
N ARG A 191 17.50 -8.34 -3.82
CA ARG A 191 16.78 -9.53 -3.37
C ARG A 191 17.12 -10.76 -4.20
N TYR A 192 17.24 -10.61 -5.52
CA TYR A 192 17.68 -11.69 -6.41
C TYR A 192 19.09 -12.19 -6.03
N ARG A 193 20.03 -11.29 -5.70
CA ARG A 193 21.37 -11.66 -5.25
C ARG A 193 21.37 -12.40 -3.92
N ALA A 194 20.48 -12.00 -2.99
CA ALA A 194 20.41 -12.56 -1.65
C ALA A 194 19.67 -13.91 -1.59
N ARG A 195 18.57 -14.06 -2.34
CA ARG A 195 17.65 -15.21 -2.22
C ARG A 195 17.36 -15.93 -3.55
N GLY A 196 17.96 -15.47 -4.65
CA GLY A 196 17.70 -16.01 -5.99
C GLY A 196 16.31 -15.58 -6.50
N MET A 197 15.76 -16.38 -7.43
CA MET A 197 14.46 -16.15 -8.06
C MET A 197 13.32 -16.59 -7.14
N ASP A 198 13.11 -15.89 -6.03
CA ASP A 198 12.01 -16.15 -5.12
C ASP A 198 10.66 -15.64 -5.68
N ARG A 199 9.57 -15.89 -4.95
CA ARG A 199 8.22 -15.51 -5.35
C ARG A 199 8.06 -13.99 -5.47
N ARG A 200 8.66 -13.21 -4.54
CA ARG A 200 8.56 -11.75 -4.53
C ARG A 200 9.31 -11.14 -5.71
N VAL A 201 10.52 -11.64 -6.01
CA VAL A 201 11.29 -11.21 -7.20
C VAL A 201 10.49 -11.45 -8.47
N ARG A 202 9.87 -12.63 -8.63
CA ARG A 202 9.02 -12.92 -9.79
C ARG A 202 7.84 -11.98 -9.93
N VAL A 203 7.14 -11.69 -8.83
CA VAL A 203 5.99 -10.77 -8.84
C VAL A 203 6.42 -9.35 -9.21
N CYS A 204 7.53 -8.86 -8.66
CA CYS A 204 8.06 -7.54 -9.02
C CYS A 204 8.48 -7.46 -10.49
N ILE A 205 9.14 -8.50 -11.03
CA ILE A 205 9.52 -8.55 -12.44
C ILE A 205 8.29 -8.55 -13.35
N TRP A 206 7.30 -9.41 -13.07
CA TRP A 206 6.06 -9.42 -13.85
C TRP A 206 5.29 -8.11 -13.76
N GLY A 207 5.24 -7.51 -12.58
CA GLY A 207 4.64 -6.18 -12.39
C GLY A 207 5.34 -5.12 -13.22
N LEU A 208 6.67 -5.08 -13.22
CA LEU A 208 7.46 -4.16 -14.03
C LEU A 208 7.23 -4.38 -15.54
N VAL A 209 7.20 -5.64 -16.00
CA VAL A 209 6.91 -5.97 -17.40
C VAL A 209 5.53 -5.48 -17.80
N ILE A 210 4.50 -5.69 -16.98
CA ILE A 210 3.13 -5.22 -17.24
C ILE A 210 3.12 -3.69 -17.39
N LEU A 211 3.76 -2.95 -16.48
CA LEU A 211 3.84 -1.49 -16.57
C LEU A 211 4.56 -1.02 -17.83
N LEU A 212 5.69 -1.62 -18.18
CA LEU A 212 6.46 -1.24 -19.37
C LEU A 212 5.69 -1.54 -20.65
N VAL A 213 5.04 -2.70 -20.75
CA VAL A 213 4.21 -3.07 -21.92
C VAL A 213 3.01 -2.13 -22.04
N SER A 214 2.30 -1.87 -20.95
CA SER A 214 1.15 -0.96 -20.95
C SER A 214 1.55 0.44 -21.39
N TYR A 215 2.66 0.96 -20.86
CA TYR A 215 3.19 2.26 -21.24
C TYR A 215 3.62 2.31 -22.72
N ALA A 216 4.27 1.26 -23.22
CA ALA A 216 4.67 1.17 -24.64
C ALA A 216 3.46 1.16 -25.58
N VAL A 217 2.37 0.48 -25.19
CA VAL A 217 1.12 0.46 -25.97
C VAL A 217 0.47 1.83 -25.98
N ASP A 218 0.36 2.51 -24.83
CA ASP A 218 -0.22 3.86 -24.75
C ASP A 218 0.62 4.88 -25.55
N MET A 219 1.94 4.81 -25.48
CA MET A 219 2.81 5.64 -26.30
C MET A 219 2.63 5.37 -27.79
N SER A 220 2.54 4.12 -28.19
CA SER A 220 2.28 3.75 -29.58
C SER A 220 0.91 4.27 -30.06
N ALA A 221 -0.12 4.16 -29.24
CA ALA A 221 -1.45 4.68 -29.50
C ALA A 221 -1.44 6.21 -29.66
N TYR A 222 -0.65 6.92 -28.84
CA TYR A 222 -0.47 8.36 -28.94
C TYR A 222 0.14 8.77 -30.29
N TYR A 223 1.22 8.12 -30.74
CA TYR A 223 1.87 8.44 -32.01
C TYR A 223 1.03 8.04 -33.24
N ILE A 224 0.19 7.02 -33.12
CA ILE A 224 -0.76 6.61 -34.18
C ILE A 224 -1.96 7.58 -34.24
N GLY A 225 -2.12 8.45 -33.22
CA GLY A 225 -3.22 9.42 -33.14
C GLY A 225 -4.55 8.82 -32.67
N TRP A 226 -4.51 7.76 -31.86
CA TRP A 226 -5.71 7.26 -31.21
C TRP A 226 -6.27 8.31 -30.24
N ARG A 227 -7.61 8.35 -30.15
CA ARG A 227 -8.31 9.37 -29.35
C ARG A 227 -8.09 9.21 -27.84
N ARG A 228 -7.74 8.01 -27.39
CA ARG A 228 -7.55 7.66 -25.99
C ARG A 228 -6.26 6.88 -25.84
N THR A 229 -5.30 7.48 -25.18
CA THR A 229 -3.93 6.98 -25.13
C THR A 229 -3.51 6.47 -23.75
N ASP A 230 -4.37 6.60 -22.71
CA ASP A 230 -4.02 6.31 -21.31
C ASP A 230 -4.85 5.15 -20.69
N VAL A 231 -5.76 4.56 -21.43
CA VAL A 231 -6.68 3.54 -20.90
C VAL A 231 -5.94 2.25 -20.57
N ILE A 232 -5.03 1.81 -21.44
CA ILE A 232 -4.29 0.54 -21.26
C ILE A 232 -3.32 0.67 -20.12
N GLY A 233 -2.65 1.81 -19.97
CA GLY A 233 -1.78 2.12 -18.83
C GLY A 233 -2.49 2.03 -17.50
N ARG A 234 -3.72 2.57 -17.41
CA ARG A 234 -4.54 2.50 -16.19
C ARG A 234 -4.89 1.04 -15.82
N PHE A 235 -5.29 0.22 -16.79
CA PHE A 235 -5.54 -1.21 -16.56
C PHE A 235 -4.27 -1.97 -16.19
N GLY A 236 -3.15 -1.68 -16.86
CA GLY A 236 -1.85 -2.24 -16.52
C GLY A 236 -1.41 -1.90 -15.10
N PHE A 237 -1.67 -0.65 -14.69
CA PHE A 237 -1.37 -0.20 -13.33
C PHE A 237 -2.28 -0.87 -12.29
N LEU A 238 -3.57 -1.00 -12.55
CA LEU A 238 -4.49 -1.77 -11.69
C LEU A 238 -4.03 -3.21 -11.52
N LEU A 239 -3.62 -3.88 -12.61
CA LEU A 239 -3.10 -5.24 -12.54
C LEU A 239 -1.81 -5.31 -11.72
N PHE A 240 -0.92 -4.33 -11.88
CA PHE A 240 0.29 -4.19 -11.06
C PHE A 240 -0.06 -4.04 -9.56
N ILE A 241 -1.01 -3.17 -9.21
CA ILE A 241 -1.50 -3.00 -7.85
C ILE A 241 -2.06 -4.32 -7.31
N CYS A 242 -2.90 -5.02 -8.07
CA CYS A 242 -3.49 -6.30 -7.66
C CYS A 242 -2.40 -7.36 -7.38
N LEU A 243 -1.38 -7.45 -8.21
CA LEU A 243 -0.26 -8.38 -8.01
C LEU A 243 0.53 -8.05 -6.74
N LEU A 244 0.85 -6.78 -6.53
CA LEU A 244 1.58 -6.34 -5.32
C LEU A 244 0.72 -6.47 -4.06
N ALA A 245 -0.58 -6.11 -4.12
CA ALA A 245 -1.50 -6.23 -3.00
C ALA A 245 -1.63 -7.69 -2.53
N ARG A 246 -1.83 -8.61 -3.49
CA ARG A 246 -1.86 -10.05 -3.21
C ARG A 246 -0.58 -10.53 -2.54
N GLU A 247 0.57 -10.12 -3.04
CA GLU A 247 1.86 -10.55 -2.49
C GLU A 247 2.13 -9.91 -1.12
N ALA A 248 1.86 -8.62 -0.96
CA ALA A 248 2.04 -7.91 0.32
C ALA A 248 1.15 -8.50 1.42
N THR A 249 -0.11 -8.82 1.11
CA THR A 249 -1.02 -9.47 2.06
C THR A 249 -0.60 -10.89 2.38
N ALA A 250 -0.14 -11.67 1.41
CA ALA A 250 0.36 -13.04 1.63
C ALA A 250 1.58 -13.04 2.55
N VAL A 251 2.55 -12.13 2.33
CA VAL A 251 3.73 -11.95 3.19
C VAL A 251 3.34 -11.55 4.61
N SER A 252 2.35 -10.68 4.75
CA SER A 252 1.87 -10.29 6.07
C SER A 252 1.17 -11.42 6.80
N MET A 253 0.39 -12.23 6.10
CA MET A 253 -0.24 -13.41 6.69
C MET A 253 0.78 -14.45 7.14
N GLU A 254 1.83 -14.67 6.36
CA GLU A 254 2.94 -15.57 6.72
C GLU A 254 3.63 -15.10 8.01
N LYS A 255 3.96 -13.81 8.12
CA LYS A 255 4.54 -13.23 9.36
C LYS A 255 3.60 -13.34 10.57
N ILE A 256 2.29 -13.19 10.37
CA ILE A 256 1.29 -13.36 11.42
C ILE A 256 1.25 -14.82 11.90
N ASP A 257 1.28 -15.76 10.98
CA ASP A 257 1.24 -17.19 11.31
C ASP A 257 2.54 -17.65 12.01
N GLU A 258 3.70 -17.15 11.56
CA GLU A 258 4.98 -17.37 12.24
C GLU A 258 4.99 -16.82 13.67
N GLY A 259 4.50 -15.59 13.86
CA GLY A 259 4.38 -15.00 15.20
C GLY A 259 3.47 -15.78 16.11
N ARG A 260 2.32 -16.25 15.60
CA ARG A 260 1.39 -17.10 16.35
C ARG A 260 2.00 -18.45 16.74
N LYS A 261 2.72 -19.08 15.81
CA LYS A 261 3.44 -20.33 16.09
C LYS A 261 4.49 -20.14 17.16
N ALA A 262 5.27 -19.04 17.06
CA ALA A 262 6.28 -18.73 18.08
C ALA A 262 5.66 -18.54 19.47
N GLU A 263 4.50 -17.89 19.57
CA GLU A 263 3.77 -17.71 20.83
C GLU A 263 3.28 -19.06 21.40
N ILE A 264 2.71 -19.92 20.56
CA ILE A 264 2.30 -21.27 20.98
C ILE A 264 3.49 -22.10 21.44
N TYR A 265 4.62 -22.06 20.71
CA TYR A 265 5.83 -22.77 21.12
C TYR A 265 6.39 -22.25 22.45
N ARG A 266 6.30 -20.94 22.67
CA ARG A 266 6.70 -20.33 23.94
C ARG A 266 5.80 -20.80 25.09
N GLU A 267 4.47 -20.77 24.92
CA GLU A 267 3.54 -21.30 25.92
C GLU A 267 3.83 -22.78 26.27
N LEU A 268 4.05 -23.62 25.23
CA LEU A 268 4.39 -25.03 25.44
C LEU A 268 5.76 -25.22 26.12
N ALA A 269 6.72 -24.32 25.90
CA ALA A 269 8.04 -24.38 26.50
C ALA A 269 8.06 -23.90 27.97
N GLU A 270 7.18 -22.96 28.33
CA GLU A 270 7.14 -22.30 29.63
C GLU A 270 6.07 -22.87 30.57
N HIS A 271 4.98 -23.48 30.04
CA HIS A 271 3.85 -23.97 30.85
C HIS A 271 3.70 -25.47 30.82
N ASP A 272 3.19 -26.00 31.88
CA ASP A 272 2.79 -27.42 32.04
C ASP A 272 1.37 -27.59 31.48
N MET A 273 1.22 -28.39 30.44
CA MET A 273 -0.05 -28.58 29.72
C MET A 273 -1.24 -29.00 30.60
N PRO A 274 -1.10 -29.97 31.56
CA PRO A 274 -2.20 -30.39 32.43
C PRO A 274 -2.65 -29.32 33.41
N THR A 275 -1.74 -28.52 33.97
CA THR A 275 -2.02 -27.61 35.09
C THR A 275 -2.11 -26.14 34.68
N GLY A 276 -1.51 -25.74 33.53
CA GLY A 276 -1.37 -24.36 33.11
C GLY A 276 -0.37 -23.53 33.92
N LEU A 277 0.29 -24.12 34.95
CA LEU A 277 1.35 -23.44 35.71
C LEU A 277 2.65 -23.40 34.89
N TYR A 278 3.58 -22.56 35.34
CA TYR A 278 4.93 -22.59 34.80
C TYR A 278 5.58 -23.96 35.04
N ASN A 279 6.21 -24.49 33.99
CA ASN A 279 6.92 -25.74 34.06
C ASN A 279 8.33 -25.58 34.64
N ARG A 280 9.06 -26.70 34.79
CA ARG A 280 10.41 -26.71 35.32
C ARG A 280 11.39 -25.84 34.53
N ASN A 281 11.26 -25.79 33.20
CA ASN A 281 12.16 -25.00 32.38
C ASN A 281 12.01 -23.51 32.67
N ALA A 282 10.76 -23.02 32.75
CA ALA A 282 10.47 -21.63 33.11
C ALA A 282 10.98 -21.28 34.52
N TYR A 283 10.87 -22.23 35.48
CA TYR A 283 11.44 -22.04 36.81
C TYR A 283 12.98 -21.96 36.77
N ASP A 284 13.64 -22.86 36.06
CA ASP A 284 15.10 -22.89 35.97
C ASP A 284 15.64 -21.62 35.29
N GLU A 285 14.96 -21.09 34.27
CA GLU A 285 15.30 -19.81 33.63
C GLU A 285 15.14 -18.64 34.60
N TRP A 286 13.98 -18.53 35.25
CA TRP A 286 13.70 -17.50 36.23
C TRP A 286 14.72 -17.55 37.39
N ALA A 287 15.01 -18.73 37.91
CA ALA A 287 15.98 -18.92 39.02
C ALA A 287 17.38 -18.49 38.61
N SER A 288 17.80 -18.76 37.36
CA SER A 288 19.12 -18.34 36.87
C SER A 288 19.26 -16.82 36.76
N GLU A 289 18.21 -16.13 36.37
CA GLU A 289 18.18 -14.67 36.25
C GLU A 289 18.10 -13.97 37.60
N ASN A 290 17.37 -14.53 38.56
CA ASN A 290 17.08 -13.94 39.86
C ASN A 290 17.88 -14.56 41.01
N ALA A 291 18.85 -15.43 40.75
CA ALA A 291 19.68 -16.13 41.77
C ALA A 291 20.44 -15.19 42.71
N ARG A 292 20.54 -13.89 42.42
CA ARG A 292 21.20 -12.88 43.24
C ARG A 292 20.25 -12.05 44.08
N ASP A 293 18.94 -12.25 43.94
CA ASP A 293 17.93 -11.54 44.73
C ASP A 293 17.83 -12.17 46.14
N ARG A 294 18.16 -11.41 47.16
CA ARG A 294 18.24 -11.91 48.56
C ARG A 294 16.89 -11.96 49.27
N GLU A 295 15.83 -11.46 48.66
CA GLU A 295 14.49 -11.37 49.25
C GLU A 295 13.53 -12.45 48.72
N THR A 296 14.01 -13.43 47.94
CA THR A 296 13.19 -14.49 47.36
C THR A 296 13.02 -15.66 48.33
N ALA A 297 11.78 -16.08 48.58
CA ALA A 297 11.43 -17.29 49.29
C ALA A 297 10.91 -18.36 48.31
N ILE A 298 11.37 -19.60 48.48
CA ILE A 298 10.93 -20.74 47.70
C ILE A 298 10.04 -21.62 48.59
N VAL A 299 8.83 -21.90 48.15
CA VAL A 299 7.87 -22.81 48.81
C VAL A 299 7.65 -24.03 47.95
N THR A 300 7.80 -25.20 48.49
CA THR A 300 7.57 -26.47 47.80
C THR A 300 6.31 -27.13 48.36
N PHE A 301 5.42 -27.56 47.43
CA PHE A 301 4.23 -28.29 47.73
C PHE A 301 4.34 -29.71 47.18
N ASP A 302 3.81 -30.69 47.97
CA ASP A 302 3.68 -32.08 47.55
C ASP A 302 2.23 -32.54 47.69
N LEU A 303 1.75 -33.35 46.73
CA LEU A 303 0.39 -33.86 46.72
C LEU A 303 0.37 -35.25 47.37
N ASN A 304 -0.29 -35.33 48.53
CA ASN A 304 -0.45 -36.61 49.25
C ASN A 304 -1.43 -37.56 48.51
N ASP A 305 -1.18 -38.82 48.60
CA ASP A 305 -2.09 -39.89 48.12
C ASP A 305 -2.49 -39.87 46.65
N LEU A 306 -1.73 -39.16 45.77
CA LEU A 306 -2.00 -39.14 44.35
C LEU A 306 -2.01 -40.55 43.72
N LYS A 307 -1.10 -41.43 44.16
CA LYS A 307 -1.06 -42.83 43.74
C LYS A 307 -2.33 -43.59 44.13
N TYR A 308 -2.80 -43.42 45.36
CA TYR A 308 -4.04 -43.99 45.81
C TYR A 308 -5.25 -43.51 45.00
N CYS A 309 -5.28 -42.21 44.68
CA CYS A 309 -6.32 -41.64 43.83
C CYS A 309 -6.31 -42.28 42.42
N ASN A 310 -5.13 -42.41 41.81
CA ASN A 310 -4.98 -43.05 40.50
C ASN A 310 -5.39 -44.52 40.51
N ASP A 311 -4.94 -45.29 41.52
CA ASP A 311 -5.19 -46.74 41.60
C ASP A 311 -6.66 -47.04 41.91
N THR A 312 -7.36 -46.15 42.65
CA THR A 312 -8.75 -46.37 43.11
C THR A 312 -9.76 -45.79 42.11
N PHE A 313 -9.52 -44.59 41.56
CA PHE A 313 -10.49 -43.83 40.77
C PHE A 313 -10.07 -43.65 39.32
N GLY A 314 -8.88 -44.14 38.94
CA GLY A 314 -8.30 -44.04 37.62
C GLY A 314 -7.53 -42.75 37.36
N HIS A 315 -6.68 -42.75 36.32
CA HIS A 315 -5.78 -41.64 36.00
C HIS A 315 -6.51 -40.31 35.73
N ALA A 316 -7.73 -40.35 35.18
CA ALA A 316 -8.52 -39.13 34.95
C ALA A 316 -8.89 -38.41 36.27
N ALA A 317 -9.09 -39.16 37.37
CA ALA A 317 -9.34 -38.61 38.71
C ALA A 317 -8.05 -37.98 39.29
N GLY A 318 -6.90 -38.65 39.09
CA GLY A 318 -5.61 -38.10 39.50
C GLY A 318 -5.23 -36.85 38.73
N ASP A 319 -5.47 -36.82 37.41
CA ASP A 319 -5.25 -35.60 36.58
C ASP A 319 -6.09 -34.41 37.09
N LYS A 320 -7.36 -34.69 37.41
CA LYS A 320 -8.24 -33.67 38.01
C LYS A 320 -7.73 -33.21 39.39
N TYR A 321 -7.24 -34.12 40.20
CA TYR A 321 -6.68 -33.81 41.51
C TYR A 321 -5.45 -32.88 41.39
N ILE A 322 -4.55 -33.15 40.44
CA ILE A 322 -3.41 -32.29 40.12
C ILE A 322 -3.88 -30.91 39.65
N GLN A 323 -4.86 -30.84 38.72
CA GLN A 323 -5.41 -29.59 38.22
C GLN A 323 -6.09 -28.74 39.30
N ASP A 324 -6.81 -29.37 40.23
CA ASP A 324 -7.50 -28.65 41.29
C ASP A 324 -6.48 -28.12 42.35
N ALA A 325 -5.41 -28.86 42.62
CA ALA A 325 -4.31 -28.39 43.44
C ALA A 325 -3.57 -27.23 42.77
N ALA A 326 -3.31 -27.32 41.46
CA ALA A 326 -2.68 -26.27 40.70
C ALA A 326 -3.47 -24.95 40.71
N LYS A 327 -4.78 -24.99 40.65
CA LYS A 327 -5.64 -23.80 40.78
C LYS A 327 -5.51 -23.14 42.14
N LEU A 328 -5.45 -23.91 43.22
CA LEU A 328 -5.25 -23.37 44.58
C LEU A 328 -3.89 -22.74 44.79
N ILE A 329 -2.86 -23.18 44.03
CA ILE A 329 -1.52 -22.60 44.08
C ILE A 329 -1.46 -21.28 43.27
N ALA A 330 -2.29 -21.18 42.22
CA ALA A 330 -2.35 -19.97 41.35
C ALA A 330 -3.15 -18.79 41.94
N GLU A 331 -4.02 -19.05 42.94
CA GLU A 331 -4.76 -18.04 43.72
C GLU A 331 -3.85 -17.40 44.79
#